data_ca3654a85ecaf16a44b396a7c16c6241
#
_entry.id   ca3654a85ecaf16a44b396a7c16c6241
#
_cell.length_a   1.000
_cell.length_b   1.000
_cell.length_c   1.000
_cell.angle_alpha   90.00
_cell.angle_beta   90.00
_cell.angle_gamma   90.00
#
_symmetry.space_group_name_H-M   'P 1'
#
loop_
_entity.id
_entity.type
_entity.pdbx_description
1 polymer ?
#
loop_
_entity_poly.entity_id
_entity_poly.type
_entity_poly.pdbx_seq_one_letter_code
_entity_poly.pdbx_strand_id
1 'polypeptide(L)'
;VTRTYSPKASEITHDWVVIDATDIVLGRLASHAAALLRGKHKPTFAPHLDSGDFVIIVNADKVVLTGSKNEKKMAYRHSGYPGGLKATSYSELLEKQPARTVEKAIRGMLPKNSLGRAQIKKLKVYAGAGHPHAAQQPTPYTLTQVAQ
;
A
#
# COMPACT_ATOMS: atom_id res chain seq x y z
N VAL A 1 -26.88 14.51 26.73
CA VAL A 1 -25.91 13.43 26.62
C VAL A 1 -25.18 13.54 25.28
N THR A 2 -23.90 13.82 25.31
CA THR A 2 -23.08 13.86 24.12
C THR A 2 -22.72 12.43 23.68
N ARG A 3 -23.05 12.08 22.43
CA ARG A 3 -22.66 10.80 21.84
C ARG A 3 -21.42 10.99 20.97
N THR A 4 -20.56 10.00 20.97
CA THR A 4 -19.45 9.95 20.03
C THR A 4 -20.00 9.85 18.60
N TYR A 5 -19.48 10.69 17.71
CA TYR A 5 -19.86 10.66 16.30
C TYR A 5 -19.50 9.32 15.67
N SER A 6 -20.45 8.72 14.97
CA SER A 6 -20.23 7.53 14.14
C SER A 6 -20.77 7.83 12.74
N PRO A 7 -19.90 7.81 11.70
CA PRO A 7 -20.33 8.11 10.35
C PRO A 7 -21.27 7.04 9.81
N LYS A 8 -22.21 7.45 8.97
CA LYS A 8 -23.08 6.54 8.24
C LYS A 8 -22.42 6.15 6.92
N ALA A 9 -22.76 4.99 6.39
CA ALA A 9 -22.22 4.53 5.11
C ALA A 9 -22.49 5.51 3.96
N SER A 10 -23.62 6.24 4.01
CA SER A 10 -23.97 7.25 3.02
C SER A 10 -23.14 8.53 3.08
N GLU A 11 -22.46 8.76 4.21
CA GLU A 11 -21.61 9.94 4.43
C GLU A 11 -20.16 9.72 4.02
N ILE A 12 -19.79 8.48 3.70
CA ILE A 12 -18.41 8.12 3.34
C ILE A 12 -18.15 8.54 1.89
N THR A 13 -17.06 9.29 1.69
CA THR A 13 -16.56 9.66 0.37
C THR A 13 -15.19 9.05 0.15
N HIS A 14 -14.93 8.63 -1.09
CA HIS A 14 -13.64 8.06 -1.48
C HIS A 14 -13.01 8.94 -2.55
N ASP A 15 -11.87 9.51 -2.25
CA ASP A 15 -11.07 10.28 -3.20
C ASP A 15 -10.01 9.38 -3.85
N TRP A 16 -9.47 9.85 -4.97
CA TRP A 16 -8.38 9.18 -5.64
C TRP A 16 -7.08 9.94 -5.41
N VAL A 17 -6.04 9.22 -5.00
CA VAL A 17 -4.73 9.78 -4.68
C VAL A 17 -3.67 9.03 -5.46
N VAL A 18 -2.70 9.74 -6.02
CA VAL A 18 -1.55 9.15 -6.70
C VAL A 18 -0.27 9.44 -5.93
N ILE A 19 0.54 8.41 -5.72
CA ILE A 19 1.84 8.49 -5.04
C ILE A 19 2.92 8.06 -6.02
N ASP A 20 3.95 8.89 -6.18
CA ASP A 20 5.17 8.52 -6.90
C ASP A 20 6.13 7.83 -5.93
N ALA A 21 6.47 6.58 -6.23
CA ALA A 21 7.33 5.75 -5.39
C ALA A 21 8.83 5.91 -5.69
N THR A 22 9.21 6.81 -6.60
CA THR A 22 10.60 7.03 -6.98
C THR A 22 11.43 7.45 -5.77
N ASP A 23 12.51 6.72 -5.49
CA ASP A 23 13.47 6.98 -4.40
C ASP A 23 12.86 7.02 -2.99
N ILE A 24 11.68 6.43 -2.81
CA ILE A 24 11.04 6.33 -1.50
C ILE A 24 11.31 4.94 -0.90
N VAL A 25 11.62 4.91 0.39
CA VAL A 25 11.82 3.66 1.14
C VAL A 25 10.52 2.87 1.19
N LEU A 26 10.58 1.58 0.84
CA LEU A 26 9.41 0.71 0.75
C LEU A 26 8.55 0.70 2.03
N GLY A 27 9.18 0.59 3.20
CA GLY A 27 8.44 0.55 4.47
C GLY A 27 7.68 1.84 4.76
N ARG A 28 8.29 2.99 4.48
CA ARG A 28 7.65 4.30 4.67
C ARG A 28 6.51 4.52 3.67
N LEU A 29 6.72 4.16 2.41
CA LEU A 29 5.68 4.18 1.40
C LEU A 29 4.49 3.31 1.83
N ALA A 30 4.76 2.10 2.27
CA ALA A 30 3.72 1.16 2.68
C ALA A 30 2.90 1.66 3.88
N SER A 31 3.54 2.26 4.88
CA SER A 31 2.83 2.81 6.06
C SER A 31 1.90 3.96 5.69
N HIS A 32 2.36 4.89 4.85
CA HIS A 32 1.53 5.99 4.37
C HIS A 32 0.36 5.51 3.52
N ALA A 33 0.63 4.60 2.57
CA ALA A 33 -0.41 4.03 1.72
C ALA A 33 -1.46 3.26 2.54
N ALA A 34 -1.05 2.50 3.54
CA ALA A 34 -1.96 1.79 4.43
C ALA A 34 -2.83 2.74 5.25
N ALA A 35 -2.28 3.85 5.73
CA ALA A 35 -3.04 4.87 6.45
C ALA A 35 -4.10 5.53 5.55
N LEU A 36 -3.76 5.82 4.31
CA LEU A 36 -4.71 6.37 3.32
C LEU A 36 -5.81 5.37 2.97
N LEU A 37 -5.47 4.11 2.77
CA LEU A 37 -6.43 3.04 2.47
C LEU A 37 -7.40 2.79 3.62
N ARG A 38 -6.93 2.90 4.84
CA ARG A 38 -7.74 2.74 6.04
C ARG A 38 -8.59 3.95 6.38
N GLY A 39 -8.19 5.14 5.94
CA GLY A 39 -8.88 6.39 6.21
C GLY A 39 -8.45 7.09 7.49
N LYS A 40 -7.29 6.74 8.07
CA LYS A 40 -6.80 7.36 9.31
C LYS A 40 -6.46 8.84 9.19
N HIS A 41 -6.32 9.36 7.97
CA HIS A 41 -6.09 10.78 7.70
C HIS A 41 -7.37 11.62 7.80
N LYS A 42 -8.54 10.99 7.88
CA LYS A 42 -9.82 11.67 7.94
C LYS A 42 -10.30 11.82 9.40
N PRO A 43 -10.85 12.99 9.78
CA PRO A 43 -11.43 13.16 11.13
C PRO A 43 -12.65 12.27 11.36
N THR A 44 -13.29 11.81 10.30
CA THR A 44 -14.48 10.92 10.33
C THR A 44 -14.10 9.44 10.35
N PHE A 45 -12.82 9.10 10.59
CA PHE A 45 -12.36 7.71 10.64
C PHE A 45 -13.14 6.89 11.67
N ALA A 46 -13.58 5.71 11.25
CA ALA A 46 -14.22 4.72 12.14
C ALA A 46 -13.61 3.33 11.87
N PRO A 47 -13.20 2.59 12.92
CA PRO A 47 -12.57 1.28 12.73
C PRO A 47 -13.46 0.21 12.08
N HIS A 48 -14.78 0.37 12.16
CA HIS A 48 -15.75 -0.59 11.64
C HIS A 48 -16.20 -0.32 10.20
N LEU A 49 -15.72 0.78 9.59
CA LEU A 49 -16.10 1.20 8.24
C LEU A 49 -14.88 1.34 7.35
N ASP A 50 -15.08 1.10 6.06
CA ASP A 50 -14.09 1.33 5.01
C ASP A 50 -14.23 2.76 4.49
N SER A 51 -13.62 3.71 5.21
CA SER A 51 -13.70 5.15 4.91
C SER A 51 -12.47 5.69 4.17
N GLY A 52 -11.50 4.85 3.84
CA GLY A 52 -10.27 5.26 3.17
C GLY A 52 -10.45 5.59 1.69
N ASP A 53 -9.40 6.12 1.09
CA ASP A 53 -9.36 6.55 -0.30
C ASP A 53 -8.78 5.48 -1.22
N PHE A 54 -9.01 5.64 -2.52
CA PHE A 54 -8.30 4.86 -3.54
C PHE A 54 -6.88 5.40 -3.68
N VAL A 55 -5.92 4.50 -3.66
CA VAL A 55 -4.49 4.85 -3.75
C VAL A 55 -3.91 4.24 -5.02
N ILE A 56 -3.27 5.09 -5.83
CA ILE A 56 -2.52 4.69 -7.01
C ILE A 56 -1.05 4.90 -6.71
N ILE A 57 -0.22 3.88 -6.90
CA ILE A 57 1.23 3.99 -6.75
C ILE A 57 1.85 3.78 -8.12
N VAL A 58 2.66 4.73 -8.55
CA VAL A 58 3.42 4.66 -9.81
C VAL A 58 4.91 4.54 -9.53
N ASN A 59 5.67 4.12 -10.52
CA ASN A 59 7.13 3.89 -10.41
C ASN A 59 7.52 2.90 -9.31
N ALA A 60 6.76 1.83 -9.13
CA ALA A 60 7.05 0.82 -8.12
C ALA A 60 8.41 0.12 -8.34
N ASP A 61 8.93 0.12 -9.57
CA ASP A 61 10.25 -0.39 -9.91
C ASP A 61 11.40 0.44 -9.32
N LYS A 62 11.14 1.69 -8.95
CA LYS A 62 12.14 2.63 -8.41
C LYS A 62 12.09 2.78 -6.89
N VAL A 63 11.38 1.90 -6.21
CA VAL A 63 11.33 1.85 -4.75
C VAL A 63 12.70 1.46 -4.20
N VAL A 64 13.09 2.07 -3.09
CA VAL A 64 14.38 1.86 -2.43
C VAL A 64 14.23 1.04 -1.16
N LEU A 65 15.19 0.17 -0.90
CA LEU A 65 15.35 -0.53 0.37
C LEU A 65 16.61 -0.01 1.07
N THR A 66 16.51 0.27 2.36
CA THR A 66 17.64 0.79 3.15
C THR A 66 18.61 -0.31 3.56
N GLY A 67 19.89 0.06 3.74
CA GLY A 67 20.94 -0.87 4.16
C GLY A 67 21.19 -1.95 3.12
N SER A 68 21.46 -3.15 3.57
CA SER A 68 21.75 -4.31 2.71
C SER A 68 20.51 -5.21 2.48
N LYS A 69 19.30 -4.70 2.65
CA LYS A 69 18.06 -5.48 2.52
C LYS A 69 17.82 -6.03 1.12
N ASN A 70 18.30 -5.35 0.10
CA ASN A 70 18.21 -5.85 -1.27
C ASN A 70 18.80 -7.25 -1.42
N GLU A 71 19.93 -7.48 -0.79
CA GLU A 71 20.66 -8.74 -0.88
C GLU A 71 20.30 -9.71 0.24
N LYS A 72 20.13 -9.22 1.47
CA LYS A 72 19.99 -10.05 2.67
C LYS A 72 18.55 -10.39 3.01
N LYS A 73 17.60 -9.51 2.72
CA LYS A 73 16.19 -9.77 3.02
C LYS A 73 15.62 -10.77 2.03
N MET A 74 15.05 -11.84 2.56
CA MET A 74 14.45 -12.90 1.77
C MET A 74 12.94 -12.95 1.94
N ALA A 75 12.23 -13.20 0.85
CA ALA A 75 10.82 -13.56 0.88
C ALA A 75 10.70 -15.08 0.82
N TYR A 76 9.98 -15.65 1.76
CA TYR A 76 9.81 -17.09 1.87
C TYR A 76 8.40 -17.50 1.46
N ARG A 77 8.31 -18.62 0.75
CA ARG A 77 7.05 -19.27 0.40
C ARG A 77 7.22 -20.78 0.54
N HIS A 78 6.24 -21.44 1.15
CA HIS A 78 6.25 -22.89 1.32
C HIS A 78 5.10 -23.50 0.52
N SER A 79 5.38 -24.57 -0.23
CA SER A 79 4.37 -25.27 -1.03
C SER A 79 3.48 -26.22 -0.22
N GLY A 80 3.83 -26.51 1.04
CA GLY A 80 3.15 -27.49 1.88
C GLY A 80 3.71 -28.91 1.77
N TYR A 81 4.64 -29.15 0.86
CA TYR A 81 5.31 -30.44 0.72
C TYR A 81 6.66 -30.46 1.45
N PRO A 82 7.18 -31.66 1.85
CA PRO A 82 8.52 -31.75 2.43
C PRO A 82 9.57 -31.13 1.49
N GLY A 83 10.45 -30.26 2.04
CA GLY A 83 11.45 -29.54 1.26
C GLY A 83 10.88 -28.45 0.34
N GLY A 84 9.62 -28.06 0.53
CA GLY A 84 8.94 -27.09 -0.32
C GLY A 84 9.18 -25.62 0.00
N LEU A 85 10.16 -25.28 0.85
CA LEU A 85 10.51 -23.90 1.16
C LEU A 85 11.22 -23.27 -0.03
N LYS A 86 10.67 -22.13 -0.49
CA LYS A 86 11.28 -21.31 -1.53
C LYS A 86 11.66 -19.95 -0.96
N ALA A 87 12.89 -19.53 -1.19
CA ALA A 87 13.41 -18.24 -0.77
C ALA A 87 13.79 -17.42 -2.00
N THR A 88 13.41 -16.15 -2.03
CA THR A 88 13.74 -15.21 -3.10
C THR A 88 14.26 -13.93 -2.46
N SER A 89 15.36 -13.39 -2.94
CA SER A 89 15.89 -12.12 -2.46
C SER A 89 15.00 -10.96 -2.89
N TYR A 90 14.97 -9.88 -2.11
CA TYR A 90 14.17 -8.70 -2.47
C TYR A 90 14.67 -7.99 -3.71
N SER A 91 15.98 -8.05 -4.02
CA SER A 91 16.51 -7.54 -5.29
C SER A 91 15.88 -8.24 -6.48
N GLU A 92 15.81 -9.57 -6.44
CA GLU A 92 15.17 -10.37 -7.48
C GLU A 92 13.67 -10.12 -7.59
N LEU A 93 12.98 -9.96 -6.46
CA LEU A 93 11.54 -9.65 -6.44
C LEU A 93 11.24 -8.28 -7.02
N LEU A 94 12.03 -7.26 -6.71
CA LEU A 94 11.85 -5.91 -7.24
C LEU A 94 12.16 -5.85 -8.74
N GLU A 95 13.08 -6.66 -9.21
CA GLU A 95 13.39 -6.76 -10.63
C GLU A 95 12.27 -7.44 -11.42
N LYS A 96 11.77 -8.57 -10.93
CA LYS A 96 10.77 -9.39 -11.64
C LYS A 96 9.33 -8.91 -11.43
N GLN A 97 8.98 -8.54 -10.22
CA GLN A 97 7.60 -8.22 -9.82
C GLN A 97 7.53 -7.03 -8.85
N PRO A 98 7.92 -5.83 -9.28
CA PRO A 98 7.96 -4.67 -8.38
C PRO A 98 6.57 -4.29 -7.84
N ALA A 99 5.56 -4.29 -8.69
CA ALA A 99 4.20 -3.94 -8.28
C ALA A 99 3.66 -4.87 -7.19
N ARG A 100 3.85 -6.17 -7.37
CA ARG A 100 3.39 -7.17 -6.41
C ARG A 100 4.16 -7.10 -5.09
N THR A 101 5.45 -6.76 -5.14
CA THR A 101 6.27 -6.59 -3.94
C THR A 101 5.78 -5.42 -3.09
N VAL A 102 5.48 -4.29 -3.71
CA VAL A 102 4.92 -3.12 -3.03
C VAL A 102 3.52 -3.43 -2.48
N GLU A 103 2.66 -4.06 -3.25
CA GLU A 103 1.32 -4.46 -2.83
C GLU A 103 1.37 -5.39 -1.60
N LYS A 104 2.27 -6.36 -1.59
CA LYS A 104 2.45 -7.29 -0.47
C LYS A 104 2.91 -6.57 0.80
N ALA A 105 3.81 -5.61 0.67
CA ALA A 105 4.27 -4.79 1.79
C ALA A 105 3.12 -3.99 2.42
N ILE A 106 2.27 -3.39 1.60
CA ILE A 106 1.09 -2.63 2.05
C ILE A 106 0.06 -3.55 2.68
N ARG A 107 -0.22 -4.69 2.07
CA ARG A 107 -1.13 -5.71 2.61
C ARG A 107 -0.71 -6.15 4.00
N GLY A 108 0.60 -6.29 4.24
CA GLY A 108 1.15 -6.64 5.54
C GLY A 108 0.86 -5.62 6.64
N MET A 109 0.61 -4.37 6.27
CA MET A 109 0.31 -3.26 7.20
C MET A 109 -1.19 -3.00 7.39
N LEU A 110 -2.04 -3.65 6.60
CA LEU A 110 -3.49 -3.57 6.75
C LEU A 110 -4.01 -4.62 7.74
N PRO A 111 -5.20 -4.43 8.35
CA PRO A 111 -5.81 -5.44 9.23
C PRO A 111 -6.03 -6.77 8.52
N LYS A 112 -5.89 -7.86 9.25
CA LYS A 112 -6.05 -9.24 8.75
C LYS A 112 -7.49 -9.73 8.92
N ASN A 113 -8.45 -8.99 8.38
CA ASN A 113 -9.87 -9.30 8.49
C ASN A 113 -10.60 -9.02 7.16
N SER A 114 -11.91 -9.20 7.13
CA SER A 114 -12.72 -8.93 5.94
C SER A 114 -12.65 -7.48 5.47
N LEU A 115 -12.60 -6.54 6.42
CA LEU A 115 -12.47 -5.11 6.12
C LEU A 115 -11.11 -4.80 5.47
N GLY A 116 -10.03 -5.37 6.00
CA GLY A 116 -8.68 -5.23 5.40
C GLY A 116 -8.61 -5.79 3.99
N ARG A 117 -9.27 -6.89 3.71
CA ARG A 117 -9.37 -7.44 2.34
C ARG A 117 -10.14 -6.54 1.38
N ALA A 118 -11.16 -5.83 1.88
CA ALA A 118 -11.88 -4.82 1.09
C ALA A 118 -11.00 -3.59 0.84
N GLN A 119 -10.24 -3.17 1.84
CA GLN A 119 -9.35 -2.01 1.74
C GLN A 119 -8.23 -2.22 0.72
N ILE A 120 -7.62 -3.41 0.67
CA ILE A 120 -6.54 -3.69 -0.29
C ILE A 120 -7.01 -3.64 -1.75
N LYS A 121 -8.28 -3.86 -2.02
CA LYS A 121 -8.84 -3.75 -3.37
C LYS A 121 -8.84 -2.32 -3.92
N LYS A 122 -8.76 -1.33 -3.07
CA LYS A 122 -8.66 0.09 -3.46
C LYS A 122 -7.22 0.50 -3.83
N LEU A 123 -6.25 -0.36 -3.61
CA LEU A 123 -4.86 -0.12 -4.00
C LEU A 123 -4.63 -0.54 -5.44
N LYS A 124 -4.00 0.35 -6.21
CA LYS A 124 -3.57 0.11 -7.59
C LYS A 124 -2.08 0.44 -7.70
N VAL A 125 -1.27 -0.54 -8.03
CA VAL A 125 0.20 -0.38 -8.11
C VAL A 125 0.66 -0.63 -9.54
N TYR A 126 1.48 0.28 -10.05
CA TYR A 126 2.05 0.21 -11.39
C TYR A 126 3.56 0.36 -11.33
N ALA A 127 4.27 -0.47 -12.08
CA ALA A 127 5.73 -0.44 -12.14
C ALA A 127 6.24 0.81 -12.86
N GLY A 128 5.56 1.24 -13.92
CA GLY A 128 5.92 2.43 -14.69
C GLY A 128 5.30 3.72 -14.17
N ALA A 129 5.56 4.82 -14.88
CA ALA A 129 5.05 6.14 -14.53
C ALA A 129 3.57 6.35 -14.94
N GLY A 130 3.06 5.58 -15.88
CA GLY A 130 1.70 5.72 -16.37
C GLY A 130 0.68 4.92 -15.59
N HIS A 131 -0.55 5.43 -15.53
CA HIS A 131 -1.70 4.72 -14.94
C HIS A 131 -2.96 4.98 -15.77
N PRO A 132 -3.93 4.04 -15.83
CA PRO A 132 -5.14 4.19 -16.63
C PRO A 132 -6.27 4.94 -15.90
N HIS A 133 -5.95 5.69 -14.84
CA HIS A 133 -6.94 6.32 -13.97
C HIS A 133 -7.08 7.83 -14.16
N ALA A 134 -6.78 8.33 -15.36
CA ALA A 134 -6.90 9.77 -15.66
C ALA A 134 -8.34 10.29 -15.52
N ALA A 135 -9.33 9.45 -15.83
CA ALA A 135 -10.74 9.80 -15.73
C ALA A 135 -11.20 10.07 -14.28
N GLN A 136 -10.56 9.44 -13.29
CA GLN A 136 -10.84 9.62 -11.88
C GLN A 136 -10.21 10.89 -11.30
N GLN A 137 -9.36 11.58 -12.05
CA GLN A 137 -8.68 12.82 -11.66
C GLN A 137 -7.96 12.68 -10.30
N PRO A 138 -7.00 11.74 -10.15
CA PRO A 138 -6.32 11.54 -8.89
C PRO A 138 -5.49 12.77 -8.49
N THR A 139 -5.54 13.10 -7.20
CA THR A 139 -4.72 14.17 -6.64
C THR A 139 -3.33 13.66 -6.26
N PRO A 140 -2.26 14.40 -6.59
CA PRO A 140 -0.92 14.01 -6.13
C PRO A 140 -0.82 14.06 -4.62
N TYR A 141 -0.17 13.05 -4.04
CA TYR A 141 0.15 12.99 -2.61
C TYR A 141 1.66 12.92 -2.44
N THR A 142 2.21 13.86 -1.70
CA THR A 142 3.65 13.91 -1.41
C THR A 142 3.90 13.38 -0.01
N LEU A 143 4.81 12.43 0.14
CA LEU A 143 5.21 11.92 1.44
C LEU A 143 6.07 12.96 2.16
N THR A 144 5.73 13.23 3.42
CA THR A 144 6.45 14.23 4.24
C THR A 144 7.80 13.74 4.73
N GLN A 145 8.04 12.43 4.68
CA GLN A 145 9.30 11.80 5.07
C GLN A 145 9.94 11.14 3.86
N VAL A 146 10.79 11.90 3.19
CA VAL A 146 11.61 11.36 2.10
C VAL A 146 12.72 10.49 2.64
N ALA A 147 13.14 9.48 1.90
CA ALA A 147 14.30 8.66 2.22
C ALA A 147 15.56 9.54 2.31
N GLN A 148 16.28 9.36 3.39
CA GLN A 148 17.65 9.87 3.51
C GLN A 148 18.65 8.76 3.22
#